data_46e6b297e402c8768c6aef26fa563ca4
#
_entry.id   46e6b297e402c8768c6aef26fa563ca4
#
_cell.length_a   1.000
_cell.length_b   1.000
_cell.length_c   1.000
_cell.angle_alpha   90.00
_cell.angle_beta   90.00
_cell.angle_gamma   90.00
#
_symmetry.space_group_name_H-M   'P 1'
#
loop_
_entity.id
_entity.type
_entity.pdbx_description
1 polymer ?
#
loop_
_entity_poly.entity_id
_entity_poly.type
_entity_poly.pdbx_seq_one_letter_code
_entity_poly.pdbx_strand_id
1 'polypeptide(L)'
;PAGRNETFISKEQTCILNLVKNPTGANEVMKVIEKDDSDKTIVIVLNDREQDGTDVSWIYDTFFEKIMKDSTKEIICTGLRANDMALRIYYGGYKGPLSVVDTLDIAVKAALATKRTTYAIATYTALLPTRNAIKKEMGL
;
A
#
# COMPACT_ATOMS: atom_id res chain seq x y z
N PRO A 1 -11.88 11.91 4.30
CA PRO A 1 -10.86 12.47 5.17
C PRO A 1 -9.47 11.96 4.81
N ALA A 2 -8.46 12.74 5.09
CA ALA A 2 -7.09 12.38 4.78
C ALA A 2 -6.72 11.06 5.45
N GLY A 3 -6.15 10.14 4.67
CA GLY A 3 -5.68 8.87 5.18
C GLY A 3 -6.75 7.81 5.47
N ARG A 4 -8.00 8.06 5.06
CA ARG A 4 -9.08 7.09 5.25
C ARG A 4 -9.85 6.91 3.96
N ASN A 5 -9.52 5.87 3.19
CA ASN A 5 -10.10 5.62 1.87
C ASN A 5 -10.11 6.88 1.01
N GLU A 6 -9.04 7.66 1.11
CA GLU A 6 -8.92 8.90 0.36
C GLU A 6 -8.74 8.55 -1.12
N THR A 7 -9.69 8.96 -1.96
CA THR A 7 -9.76 8.51 -3.35
C THR A 7 -9.32 9.61 -4.30
N PHE A 8 -8.40 9.27 -5.19
CA PHE A 8 -7.91 10.14 -6.24
C PHE A 8 -8.31 9.54 -7.59
N ILE A 9 -8.96 10.35 -8.43
CA ILE A 9 -9.41 9.91 -9.75
C ILE A 9 -8.90 10.90 -10.78
N SER A 10 -8.27 10.40 -11.83
CA SER A 10 -7.80 11.19 -12.95
C SER A 10 -7.78 10.33 -14.20
N LYS A 11 -8.58 10.69 -15.20
CA LYS A 11 -8.70 9.95 -16.46
C LYS A 11 -8.98 8.46 -16.20
N GLU A 12 -8.04 7.59 -16.54
CA GLU A 12 -8.19 6.14 -16.38
C GLU A 12 -7.60 5.61 -15.07
N GLN A 13 -7.13 6.50 -14.19
CA GLN A 13 -6.43 6.11 -12.98
C GLN A 13 -7.30 6.34 -11.75
N THR A 14 -7.32 5.36 -10.87
CA THR A 14 -7.96 5.46 -9.54
C THR A 14 -6.99 4.96 -8.49
N CYS A 15 -6.76 5.78 -7.47
CA CYS A 15 -5.89 5.42 -6.36
C CYS A 15 -6.59 5.71 -5.05
N ILE A 16 -6.56 4.75 -4.13
CA ILE A 16 -7.20 4.85 -2.82
C ILE A 16 -6.11 4.74 -1.75
N LEU A 17 -5.98 5.78 -0.93
CA LEU A 17 -4.92 5.90 0.08
C LEU A 17 -5.48 5.68 1.48
N ASN A 18 -4.80 4.84 2.26
CA ASN A 18 -5.13 4.58 3.66
C ASN A 18 -3.90 4.68 4.56
N LEU A 19 -4.10 5.30 5.72
CA LEU A 19 -3.13 5.29 6.81
C LEU A 19 -3.27 4.02 7.62
N VAL A 20 -2.16 3.38 7.96
CA VAL A 20 -2.13 2.23 8.87
C VAL A 20 -1.02 2.44 9.91
N LYS A 21 -1.23 1.96 11.13
CA LYS A 21 -0.20 2.05 12.18
C LYS A 21 -0.22 0.89 13.16
N ASN A 22 -1.28 0.09 13.15
CA ASN A 22 -1.43 -1.04 14.06
C ASN A 22 -2.35 -2.08 13.43
N PRO A 23 -2.40 -3.32 13.97
CA PRO A 23 -3.21 -4.38 13.37
C PRO A 23 -4.69 -4.06 13.26
N THR A 24 -5.27 -3.40 14.27
CA THR A 24 -6.71 -3.11 14.27
C THR A 24 -7.11 -2.27 13.05
N GLY A 25 -6.43 -1.14 12.85
CA GLY A 25 -6.71 -0.26 11.72
C GLY A 25 -6.34 -0.90 10.38
N ALA A 26 -5.19 -1.58 10.35
CA ALA A 26 -4.74 -2.25 9.12
C ALA A 26 -5.69 -3.35 8.70
N ASN A 27 -6.24 -4.12 9.64
CA ASN A 27 -7.20 -5.18 9.32
C ASN A 27 -8.49 -4.62 8.73
N GLU A 28 -8.92 -3.44 9.15
CA GLU A 28 -10.07 -2.78 8.53
C GLU A 28 -9.79 -2.43 7.07
N VAL A 29 -8.58 -1.96 6.77
CA VAL A 29 -8.16 -1.68 5.39
C VAL A 29 -8.12 -2.97 4.57
N MET A 30 -7.58 -4.05 5.15
CA MET A 30 -7.54 -5.35 4.47
C MET A 30 -8.95 -5.82 4.08
N LYS A 31 -9.94 -5.62 4.95
CA LYS A 31 -11.34 -5.99 4.66
C LYS A 31 -11.91 -5.20 3.48
N VAL A 32 -11.60 -3.92 3.41
CA VAL A 32 -12.07 -3.06 2.30
C VAL A 32 -11.49 -3.55 0.98
N ILE A 33 -10.19 -3.82 0.95
CA ILE A 33 -9.52 -4.29 -0.26
C ILE A 33 -10.02 -5.68 -0.66
N GLU A 34 -10.22 -6.56 0.30
CA GLU A 34 -10.72 -7.92 0.06
C GLU A 34 -12.07 -7.92 -0.66
N LYS A 35 -12.93 -6.96 -0.36
CA LYS A 35 -14.25 -6.86 -0.96
C LYS A 35 -14.24 -6.34 -2.39
N ASP A 36 -13.14 -5.74 -2.83
CA ASP A 36 -13.00 -5.24 -4.19
C ASP A 36 -12.48 -6.37 -5.07
N ASP A 37 -13.33 -6.86 -5.96
CA ASP A 37 -12.98 -7.97 -6.86
C ASP A 37 -12.32 -7.52 -8.15
N SER A 38 -12.14 -6.21 -8.36
CA SER A 38 -11.47 -5.70 -9.55
C SER A 38 -9.97 -6.02 -9.49
N ASP A 39 -9.35 -6.10 -10.66
CA ASP A 39 -7.90 -6.25 -10.74
C ASP A 39 -7.23 -5.01 -10.15
N LYS A 40 -6.26 -5.21 -9.28
CA LYS A 40 -5.66 -4.12 -8.51
C LYS A 40 -4.16 -4.28 -8.35
N THR A 41 -3.51 -3.15 -8.09
CA THR A 41 -2.11 -3.06 -7.67
C THR A 41 -2.07 -2.46 -6.27
N ILE A 42 -1.22 -2.98 -5.41
CA ILE A 42 -1.10 -2.50 -4.03
C ILE A 42 0.31 -1.97 -3.81
N VAL A 43 0.40 -0.74 -3.30
CA VAL A 43 1.66 -0.14 -2.86
C VAL A 43 1.62 -0.05 -1.35
N ILE A 44 2.62 -0.59 -0.67
CA ILE A 44 2.71 -0.53 0.78
C ILE A 44 3.98 0.24 1.14
N VAL A 45 3.80 1.33 1.89
CA VAL A 45 4.88 2.22 2.31
C VAL A 45 5.05 2.09 3.81
N LEU A 46 6.05 1.33 4.24
CA LEU A 46 6.28 1.05 5.66
C LEU A 46 7.51 1.80 6.16
N ASN A 47 7.28 2.75 7.07
CA ASN A 47 8.32 3.46 7.79
C ASN A 47 8.31 3.06 9.27
N ASP A 48 9.43 3.25 9.95
CA ASP A 48 9.61 2.92 11.36
C ASP A 48 10.17 4.09 12.16
N ARG A 49 9.82 5.31 11.77
CA ARG A 49 10.21 6.50 12.54
C ARG A 49 9.46 6.51 13.87
N GLU A 50 9.88 7.37 14.76
CA GLU A 50 9.27 7.45 16.10
C GLU A 50 7.75 7.63 16.02
N GLN A 51 7.28 8.49 15.11
CA GLN A 51 5.85 8.76 14.92
C GLN A 51 5.08 7.58 14.33
N ASP A 52 5.78 6.66 13.66
CA ASP A 52 5.17 5.45 13.08
C ASP A 52 5.12 4.30 14.08
N GLY A 53 5.92 4.39 15.14
CA GLY A 53 6.26 3.26 15.96
C GLY A 53 7.48 2.55 15.39
N THR A 54 8.53 2.43 16.22
CA THR A 54 9.81 1.88 15.77
C THR A 54 9.79 0.36 15.65
N ASP A 55 8.85 -0.30 16.31
CA ASP A 55 8.67 -1.75 16.22
C ASP A 55 7.63 -2.05 15.14
N VAL A 56 8.08 -2.63 14.04
CA VAL A 56 7.21 -2.97 12.91
C VAL A 56 6.68 -4.40 12.97
N SER A 57 6.92 -5.12 14.06
CA SER A 57 6.45 -6.51 14.17
C SER A 57 4.93 -6.65 14.14
N TRP A 58 4.19 -5.55 14.32
CA TRP A 58 2.73 -5.54 14.21
C TRP A 58 2.24 -6.01 12.84
N ILE A 59 3.08 -5.96 11.81
CA ILE A 59 2.70 -6.45 10.48
C ILE A 59 2.43 -7.96 10.50
N TYR A 60 2.99 -8.69 11.45
CA TYR A 60 2.76 -10.13 11.60
C TYR A 60 1.44 -10.44 12.32
N ASP A 61 0.82 -9.43 12.94
CA ASP A 61 -0.50 -9.55 13.56
C ASP A 61 -1.61 -8.99 12.64
N THR A 62 -1.24 -8.50 11.47
CA THR A 62 -2.17 -8.00 10.46
C THR A 62 -2.43 -9.10 9.42
N PHE A 63 -3.68 -9.28 9.05
CA PHE A 63 -4.09 -10.34 8.11
C PHE A 63 -3.92 -9.89 6.65
N PHE A 64 -2.67 -9.70 6.24
CA PHE A 64 -2.35 -9.37 4.85
C PHE A 64 -2.78 -10.47 3.88
N GLU A 65 -2.97 -11.69 4.38
CA GLU A 65 -3.47 -12.82 3.58
C GLU A 65 -4.80 -12.50 2.90
N LYS A 66 -5.62 -11.63 3.50
CA LYS A 66 -6.92 -11.25 2.93
C LYS A 66 -6.82 -10.55 1.58
N ILE A 67 -5.70 -9.91 1.30
CA ILE A 67 -5.50 -9.22 0.01
C ILE A 67 -4.72 -10.05 -1.00
N MET A 68 -4.37 -11.29 -0.65
CA MET A 68 -3.60 -12.18 -1.53
C MET A 68 -4.54 -12.98 -2.44
N LYS A 69 -5.39 -12.28 -3.16
CA LYS A 69 -6.36 -12.84 -4.10
C LYS A 69 -5.80 -12.80 -5.51
N ASP A 70 -6.38 -13.58 -6.41
CA ASP A 70 -5.98 -13.56 -7.82
C ASP A 70 -6.17 -12.17 -8.44
N SER A 71 -7.11 -11.38 -7.93
CA SER A 71 -7.34 -10.01 -8.40
C SER A 71 -6.27 -9.02 -7.93
N THR A 72 -5.44 -9.39 -6.94
CA THR A 72 -4.28 -8.59 -6.56
C THR A 72 -3.12 -8.96 -7.48
N LYS A 73 -2.95 -8.16 -8.54
CA LYS A 73 -2.04 -8.49 -9.63
C LYS A 73 -0.59 -8.19 -9.34
N GLU A 74 -0.34 -7.28 -8.39
CA GLU A 74 1.02 -6.89 -8.03
C GLU A 74 1.03 -6.21 -6.67
N ILE A 75 2.08 -6.45 -5.88
CA ILE A 75 2.33 -5.73 -4.63
C ILE A 75 3.73 -5.12 -4.70
N ILE A 76 3.82 -3.83 -4.46
CA ILE A 76 5.06 -3.06 -4.48
C ILE A 76 5.30 -2.52 -3.08
N CYS A 77 6.43 -2.86 -2.47
CA CYS A 77 6.80 -2.39 -1.14
C CYS A 77 7.89 -1.33 -1.25
N THR A 78 7.73 -0.25 -0.51
CA THR A 78 8.70 0.83 -0.44
C THR A 78 8.71 1.42 0.98
N GLY A 79 9.55 2.41 1.23
CA GLY A 79 9.73 2.98 2.55
C GLY A 79 10.95 2.41 3.26
N LEU A 80 11.18 2.89 4.48
CA LEU A 80 12.37 2.53 5.26
C LEU A 80 12.44 1.04 5.58
N ARG A 81 11.30 0.40 5.78
CA ARG A 81 11.22 -1.02 6.13
C ARG A 81 10.54 -1.84 5.02
N ALA A 82 10.79 -1.46 3.78
CA ALA A 82 10.22 -2.15 2.62
C ALA A 82 10.58 -3.63 2.58
N ASN A 83 11.81 -3.98 2.95
CA ASN A 83 12.25 -5.38 2.96
C ASN A 83 11.48 -6.21 3.96
N ASP A 84 11.22 -5.66 5.15
CA ASP A 84 10.43 -6.36 6.17
C ASP A 84 9.01 -6.59 5.68
N MET A 85 8.43 -5.60 5.01
CA MET A 85 7.09 -5.72 4.46
C MET A 85 7.04 -6.79 3.37
N ALA A 86 8.00 -6.78 2.48
CA ALA A 86 8.07 -7.76 1.40
C ALA A 86 8.22 -9.19 1.95
N LEU A 87 9.05 -9.38 2.98
CA LEU A 87 9.18 -10.66 3.66
C LEU A 87 7.85 -11.11 4.26
N ARG A 88 7.12 -10.19 4.90
CA ARG A 88 5.80 -10.50 5.46
C ARG A 88 4.85 -11.00 4.38
N ILE A 89 4.80 -10.31 3.26
CA ILE A 89 3.94 -10.67 2.13
C ILE A 89 4.35 -12.03 1.57
N TYR A 90 5.65 -12.23 1.37
CA TYR A 90 6.17 -13.49 0.84
C TYR A 90 5.83 -14.68 1.75
N TYR A 91 6.09 -14.54 3.06
CA TYR A 91 5.81 -15.60 4.01
C TYR A 91 4.30 -15.81 4.24
N GLY A 92 3.49 -14.81 3.93
CA GLY A 92 2.04 -14.96 3.96
C GLY A 92 1.48 -15.79 2.81
N GLY A 93 2.31 -16.06 1.81
CA GLY A 93 1.94 -16.95 0.70
C GLY A 93 1.53 -16.26 -0.59
N TYR A 94 1.79 -14.96 -0.73
CA TYR A 94 1.47 -14.28 -1.98
C TYR A 94 2.28 -14.88 -3.14
N LYS A 95 1.60 -15.22 -4.23
CA LYS A 95 2.20 -15.88 -5.39
C LYS A 95 2.37 -14.95 -6.60
N GLY A 96 1.82 -13.75 -6.52
CA GLY A 96 1.94 -12.78 -7.62
C GLY A 96 3.27 -12.01 -7.60
N PRO A 97 3.45 -11.09 -8.54
CA PRO A 97 4.61 -10.21 -8.58
C PRO A 97 4.74 -9.39 -7.30
N LEU A 98 5.91 -9.44 -6.70
CA LEU A 98 6.23 -8.74 -5.46
C LEU A 98 7.57 -8.07 -5.64
N SER A 99 7.64 -6.76 -5.37
CA SER A 99 8.88 -6.02 -5.55
C SER A 99 9.15 -5.09 -4.38
N VAL A 100 10.43 -4.78 -4.18
CA VAL A 100 10.90 -3.75 -3.27
C VAL A 100 11.49 -2.64 -4.13
N VAL A 101 11.02 -1.42 -3.93
CA VAL A 101 11.44 -0.26 -4.72
C VAL A 101 11.99 0.81 -3.76
N ASP A 102 13.17 1.33 -4.06
CA ASP A 102 13.89 2.24 -3.18
C ASP A 102 13.22 3.59 -3.01
N THR A 103 12.57 4.10 -4.05
CA THR A 103 11.96 5.42 -3.97
C THR A 103 10.46 5.35 -4.11
N LEU A 104 9.78 6.16 -3.29
CA LEU A 104 8.32 6.26 -3.28
C LEU A 104 7.77 6.72 -4.64
N ASP A 105 8.42 7.71 -5.26
CA ASP A 105 7.94 8.23 -6.55
C ASP A 105 7.97 7.15 -7.62
N ILE A 106 9.01 6.32 -7.66
CA ILE A 106 9.11 5.22 -8.61
C ILE A 106 8.03 4.18 -8.36
N ALA A 107 7.79 3.85 -7.09
CA ALA A 107 6.76 2.87 -6.71
C ALA A 107 5.36 3.33 -7.15
N VAL A 108 5.02 4.58 -6.86
CA VAL A 108 3.71 5.15 -7.21
C VAL A 108 3.55 5.24 -8.72
N LYS A 109 4.59 5.69 -9.43
CA LYS A 109 4.57 5.76 -10.89
C LYS A 109 4.34 4.38 -11.51
N ALA A 110 5.06 3.38 -11.04
CA ALA A 110 4.93 2.01 -11.54
C ALA A 110 3.52 1.46 -11.31
N ALA A 111 2.96 1.70 -10.13
CA ALA A 111 1.62 1.24 -9.80
C ALA A 111 0.55 1.90 -10.68
N LEU A 112 0.61 3.21 -10.82
CA LEU A 112 -0.39 3.95 -11.59
C LEU A 112 -0.28 3.68 -13.10
N ALA A 113 0.89 3.33 -13.58
CA ALA A 113 1.10 2.99 -15.00
C ALA A 113 0.34 1.73 -15.40
N THR A 114 -0.02 0.86 -14.46
CA THR A 114 -0.77 -0.37 -14.75
C THR A 114 -2.21 -0.09 -15.16
N LYS A 115 -2.74 1.07 -14.79
CA LYS A 115 -4.13 1.50 -15.00
C LYS A 115 -5.17 0.64 -14.26
N ARG A 116 -4.73 -0.29 -13.42
CA ARG A 116 -5.61 -0.98 -12.48
C ARG A 116 -5.93 -0.03 -11.32
N THR A 117 -6.98 -0.34 -10.57
CA THR A 117 -7.19 0.35 -9.29
C THR A 117 -5.95 0.14 -8.42
N THR A 118 -5.41 1.23 -7.87
CA THR A 118 -4.26 1.17 -6.99
C THR A 118 -4.70 1.47 -5.56
N TYR A 119 -4.34 0.60 -4.63
CA TYR A 119 -4.47 0.87 -3.20
C TYR A 119 -3.08 1.20 -2.67
N ALA A 120 -2.95 2.37 -2.05
CA ALA A 120 -1.73 2.78 -1.37
C ALA A 120 -1.96 2.73 0.13
N ILE A 121 -1.11 2.01 0.83
CA ILE A 121 -1.19 1.80 2.28
C ILE A 121 0.09 2.38 2.88
N ALA A 122 -0.03 3.38 3.75
CA ALA A 122 1.13 4.12 4.24
C ALA A 122 1.09 4.31 5.75
N THR A 123 2.24 4.18 6.40
CA THR A 123 2.38 4.56 7.80
C THR A 123 2.41 6.09 7.94
N TYR A 124 2.35 6.58 9.19
CA TYR A 124 2.11 7.99 9.46
C TYR A 124 3.09 8.94 8.75
N THR A 125 4.39 8.71 8.89
CA THR A 125 5.39 9.60 8.27
C THR A 125 5.46 9.45 6.75
N ALA A 126 4.89 8.39 6.22
CA ALA A 126 4.82 8.15 4.78
C ALA A 126 3.53 8.72 4.15
N LEU A 127 2.53 9.04 4.96
CA LEU A 127 1.20 9.42 4.45
C LEU A 127 1.26 10.64 3.55
N LEU A 128 1.79 11.76 4.05
CA LEU A 128 1.85 12.99 3.25
C LEU A 128 2.76 12.86 2.03
N PRO A 129 3.97 12.30 2.13
CA PRO A 129 4.78 12.05 0.93
C PRO A 129 4.08 11.16 -0.10
N THR A 130 3.37 10.12 0.34
CA THR A 130 2.64 9.23 -0.57
C THR A 130 1.51 9.98 -1.26
N ARG A 131 0.74 10.77 -0.49
CA ARG A 131 -0.34 11.59 -1.03
C ARG A 131 0.18 12.55 -2.10
N ASN A 132 1.30 13.21 -1.81
CA ASN A 132 1.92 14.15 -2.74
C ASN A 132 2.42 13.44 -4.02
N ALA A 133 3.01 12.26 -3.88
CA ALA A 133 3.48 11.46 -5.01
C ALA A 133 2.30 11.04 -5.91
N ILE A 134 1.20 10.62 -5.31
CA ILE A 134 -0.01 10.24 -6.05
C ILE A 134 -0.55 11.44 -6.84
N LYS A 135 -0.72 12.56 -6.19
CA LYS A 135 -1.25 13.77 -6.82
C LYS A 135 -0.36 14.24 -7.96
N LYS A 136 0.95 14.26 -7.73
CA LYS A 136 1.92 14.67 -8.76
C LYS A 136 1.83 13.75 -9.97
N GLU A 137 1.83 12.44 -9.78
CA GLU A 137 1.80 11.48 -10.89
C GLU A 137 0.48 11.53 -11.65
N MET A 138 -0.62 11.80 -10.97
CA MET A 138 -1.94 11.89 -11.59
C MET A 138 -2.27 13.27 -12.14
N GLY A 139 -1.41 14.27 -11.94
CA GLY A 139 -1.64 15.63 -12.41
C GLY A 139 -2.71 16.38 -11.62
N LEU A 140 -2.84 16.06 -10.36
CA LEU A 140 -3.85 16.66 -9.49
C LEU A 140 -3.29 17.76 -8.56
#